data_4b301a374279ca9601e289be45bfce23
#
_entry.id   4b301a374279ca9601e289be45bfce23
#
_cell.length_a   1.000
_cell.length_b   1.000
_cell.length_c   1.000
_cell.angle_alpha   90.00
_cell.angle_beta   90.00
_cell.angle_gamma   90.00
#
_symmetry.space_group_name_H-M   'P 1'
#
loop_
_entity.id
_entity.type
_entity.pdbx_description
1 polymer ?
#
loop_
_entity_poly.entity_id
_entity_poly.type
_entity_poly.pdbx_seq_one_letter_code
_entity_poly.pdbx_strand_id
1 'polypeptide(L)'
;MSDNITKLSPAKINLYLEVLERTSSGFHNIESLMTFCDFGDIINIKKEKSFRFTIDGPFSKNLSLDNNIINKSVSFVEKLLNKNITVHINLTKNLPISSGMGGGSSNAATVILCLIEMYKLDCKEDFHQSLFSLGADIPFCFFRKSALVTGKGENVLEIENDYENFFVLLINPMIEISTKKIFEKLTIPTRKDFTPFNEKFLCNTKIINFLNSRNNDLEKEAISQCEEIKNILDVLKNETNSLLSRMTGSGSTCFALFRNKEDLINAEKIFTKKFKTFWVKTTKIVNSFETL
;
A
#
# COMPACT_ATOMS: atom_id res chain seq x y z
N MET A 1 4.55 -20.12 23.13
CA MET A 1 3.59 -19.21 22.45
C MET A 1 3.95 -17.81 22.87
N SER A 2 4.14 -16.90 21.93
CA SER A 2 4.37 -15.50 22.30
C SER A 2 3.03 -14.87 22.70
N ASP A 3 2.91 -14.44 23.97
CA ASP A 3 1.72 -13.73 24.44
C ASP A 3 1.71 -12.26 24.00
N ASN A 4 2.76 -11.82 23.29
CA ASN A 4 2.92 -10.49 22.75
C ASN A 4 3.64 -10.57 21.39
N ILE A 5 3.03 -10.00 20.35
CA ILE A 5 3.56 -9.95 18.98
C ILE A 5 3.58 -8.49 18.53
N THR A 6 4.71 -8.05 18.00
CA THR A 6 4.84 -6.73 17.37
C THR A 6 5.32 -6.92 15.94
N LYS A 7 4.54 -6.38 14.98
CA LYS A 7 4.89 -6.45 13.55
C LYS A 7 4.76 -5.07 12.89
N LEU A 8 5.63 -4.82 11.92
CA LEU A 8 5.48 -3.72 10.97
C LEU A 8 4.28 -4.01 10.06
N SER A 9 3.41 -3.01 9.90
CA SER A 9 2.35 -2.93 8.92
C SER A 9 2.83 -1.99 7.80
N PRO A 10 3.49 -2.52 6.75
CA PRO A 10 4.26 -1.71 5.83
C PRO A 10 3.38 -0.90 4.89
N ALA A 11 3.86 0.27 4.48
CA ALA A 11 3.27 1.00 3.37
C ALA A 11 3.43 0.20 2.08
N LYS A 12 2.37 0.09 1.27
CA LYS A 12 2.46 -0.43 -0.10
C LYS A 12 2.57 0.72 -1.09
N ILE A 13 3.26 0.50 -2.18
CA ILE A 13 3.24 1.38 -3.34
C ILE A 13 2.90 0.62 -4.61
N ASN A 14 2.18 1.28 -5.51
CA ASN A 14 1.93 0.78 -6.85
C ASN A 14 3.03 1.34 -7.75
N LEU A 15 3.96 0.51 -8.19
CA LEU A 15 5.00 0.89 -9.15
C LEU A 15 4.38 1.32 -10.48
N TYR A 16 3.26 0.72 -10.86
CA TYR A 16 2.28 1.21 -11.81
C TYR A 16 0.88 0.71 -11.45
N LEU A 17 -0.16 1.35 -11.97
CA LEU A 17 -1.55 0.93 -11.83
C LEU A 17 -2.30 1.25 -13.12
N GLU A 18 -2.66 0.23 -13.86
CA GLU A 18 -3.39 0.37 -15.11
C GLU A 18 -4.79 -0.20 -14.97
N VAL A 19 -5.78 0.56 -15.44
CA VAL A 19 -7.17 0.12 -15.44
C VAL A 19 -7.49 -0.43 -16.81
N LEU A 20 -7.84 -1.71 -16.87
CA LEU A 20 -8.04 -2.45 -18.14
C LEU A 20 -9.47 -2.29 -18.66
N GLU A 21 -10.45 -2.53 -17.78
CA GLU A 21 -11.86 -2.47 -18.15
C GLU A 21 -12.77 -2.22 -16.95
N ARG A 22 -14.00 -1.81 -17.20
CA ARG A 22 -15.06 -1.74 -16.22
C ARG A 22 -15.91 -3.00 -16.30
N THR A 23 -16.06 -3.70 -15.17
CA THR A 23 -16.88 -4.91 -15.09
C THR A 23 -18.37 -4.57 -15.03
N SER A 24 -19.24 -5.52 -15.36
CA SER A 24 -20.69 -5.41 -15.24
C SER A 24 -21.16 -5.14 -13.80
N SER A 25 -20.36 -5.53 -12.80
CA SER A 25 -20.62 -5.27 -11.38
C SER A 25 -20.21 -3.86 -10.92
N GLY A 26 -19.70 -3.00 -11.83
CA GLY A 26 -19.29 -1.63 -11.55
C GLY A 26 -17.86 -1.48 -10.99
N PHE A 27 -17.17 -2.60 -10.72
CA PHE A 27 -15.76 -2.60 -10.38
C PHE A 27 -14.89 -2.41 -11.64
N HIS A 28 -13.59 -2.20 -11.43
CA HIS A 28 -12.62 -2.10 -12.52
C HIS A 28 -11.60 -3.23 -12.41
N ASN A 29 -11.32 -3.87 -13.54
CA ASN A 29 -10.19 -4.77 -13.65
C ASN A 29 -8.92 -3.94 -13.82
N ILE A 30 -7.92 -4.26 -13.02
CA ILE A 30 -6.63 -3.57 -13.00
C ILE A 30 -5.48 -4.52 -13.31
N GLU A 31 -4.36 -3.96 -13.71
CA GLU A 31 -3.04 -4.57 -13.62
C GLU A 31 -2.11 -3.62 -12.87
N SER A 32 -1.46 -4.10 -11.85
CA SER A 32 -0.58 -3.28 -11.02
C SER A 32 0.59 -4.10 -10.48
N LEU A 33 1.80 -3.57 -10.62
CA LEU A 33 2.95 -4.08 -9.91
C LEU A 33 3.03 -3.37 -8.55
N MET A 34 2.86 -4.13 -7.49
CA MET A 34 2.85 -3.61 -6.13
C MET A 34 4.07 -4.10 -5.34
N THR A 35 4.57 -3.25 -4.47
CA THR A 35 5.67 -3.57 -3.55
C THR A 35 5.48 -2.86 -2.22
N PHE A 36 6.36 -3.15 -1.26
CA PHE A 36 6.33 -2.56 0.08
C PHE A 36 7.53 -1.66 0.34
N CYS A 37 7.34 -0.75 1.30
CA CYS A 37 8.41 0.04 1.90
C CYS A 37 8.79 -0.51 3.27
N ASP A 38 10.04 -0.31 3.71
CA ASP A 38 10.49 -0.66 5.08
C ASP A 38 10.02 0.36 6.15
N PHE A 39 8.93 1.05 5.86
CA PHE A 39 8.27 2.00 6.73
C PHE A 39 6.76 1.78 6.70
N GLY A 40 6.10 1.98 7.83
CA GLY A 40 4.66 1.80 7.96
C GLY A 40 4.14 2.05 9.36
N ASP A 41 2.92 1.61 9.59
CA ASP A 41 2.31 1.56 10.91
C ASP A 41 2.90 0.40 11.72
N ILE A 42 2.68 0.38 13.02
CA ILE A 42 3.11 -0.73 13.88
C ILE A 42 1.88 -1.32 14.56
N ILE A 43 1.75 -2.63 14.51
CA ILE A 43 0.74 -3.39 15.22
C ILE A 43 1.42 -4.12 16.38
N ASN A 44 0.94 -3.88 17.59
CA ASN A 44 1.28 -4.69 18.77
C ASN A 44 0.02 -5.39 19.26
N ILE A 45 0.09 -6.72 19.43
CA ILE A 45 -1.02 -7.54 19.93
C ILE A 45 -0.55 -8.32 21.14
N LYS A 46 -1.29 -8.18 22.24
CA LYS A 46 -1.05 -8.89 23.51
C LYS A 46 -2.31 -9.62 23.96
N LYS A 47 -2.18 -10.86 24.45
CA LYS A 47 -3.29 -11.56 25.09
C LYS A 47 -3.77 -10.82 26.32
N GLU A 48 -5.08 -10.66 26.44
CA GLU A 48 -5.76 -10.05 27.59
C GLU A 48 -7.02 -10.84 27.97
N LYS A 49 -7.69 -10.42 29.07
CA LYS A 49 -8.94 -11.05 29.53
C LYS A 49 -10.17 -10.62 28.70
N SER A 50 -10.08 -9.48 27.99
CA SER A 50 -11.11 -8.94 27.13
C SER A 50 -10.50 -8.29 25.91
N PHE A 51 -11.28 -8.09 24.84
CA PHE A 51 -10.84 -7.34 23.69
C PHE A 51 -10.70 -5.85 24.02
N ARG A 52 -9.57 -5.27 23.61
CA ARG A 52 -9.31 -3.83 23.67
C ARG A 52 -8.55 -3.39 22.44
N PHE A 53 -8.91 -2.23 21.90
CA PHE A 53 -8.21 -1.59 20.77
C PHE A 53 -7.82 -0.18 21.15
N THR A 54 -6.56 0.18 20.91
CA THR A 54 -6.01 1.53 21.15
C THR A 54 -5.23 2.00 19.92
N ILE A 55 -5.19 3.32 19.72
CA ILE A 55 -4.46 3.94 18.62
C ILE A 55 -3.59 5.06 19.19
N ASP A 56 -2.32 5.08 18.81
CA ASP A 56 -1.38 6.16 19.05
C ASP A 56 -0.63 6.55 17.77
N GLY A 57 0.40 7.36 17.87
CA GLY A 57 1.22 7.82 16.74
C GLY A 57 0.74 9.15 16.15
N PRO A 58 1.54 9.70 15.20
CA PRO A 58 1.33 11.05 14.67
C PRO A 58 0.01 11.25 13.93
N PHE A 59 -0.57 10.18 13.37
CA PHE A 59 -1.84 10.22 12.61
C PHE A 59 -3.01 9.57 13.32
N SER A 60 -2.94 9.41 14.65
CA SER A 60 -3.99 8.76 15.45
C SER A 60 -5.26 9.59 15.62
N LYS A 61 -5.14 10.93 15.67
CA LYS A 61 -6.22 11.85 16.09
C LYS A 61 -7.49 11.79 15.24
N ASN A 62 -7.38 11.41 13.97
CA ASN A 62 -8.50 11.41 13.02
C ASN A 62 -9.05 9.99 12.75
N LEU A 63 -8.62 9.00 13.55
CA LEU A 63 -9.10 7.63 13.42
C LEU A 63 -10.12 7.31 14.51
N SER A 64 -11.29 6.81 14.09
CA SER A 64 -12.27 6.26 15.02
C SER A 64 -11.83 4.89 15.53
N LEU A 65 -12.07 4.59 16.80
CA LEU A 65 -11.98 3.25 17.35
C LEU A 65 -13.15 2.38 16.89
N ASP A 66 -14.33 3.02 16.76
CA ASP A 66 -15.52 2.35 16.25
C ASP A 66 -15.46 2.25 14.73
N ASN A 67 -16.02 1.19 14.17
CA ASN A 67 -16.08 0.94 12.72
C ASN A 67 -14.69 0.88 12.03
N ASN A 68 -13.64 0.61 12.79
CA ASN A 68 -12.28 0.48 12.28
C ASN A 68 -12.08 -0.86 11.57
N ILE A 69 -11.21 -0.86 10.54
CA ILE A 69 -10.87 -2.09 9.81
C ILE A 69 -10.22 -3.14 10.73
N ILE A 70 -9.54 -2.73 11.79
CA ILE A 70 -8.98 -3.62 12.83
C ILE A 70 -10.08 -4.45 13.47
N ASN A 71 -11.20 -3.82 13.90
CA ASN A 71 -12.32 -4.54 14.51
C ASN A 71 -12.94 -5.55 13.53
N LYS A 72 -13.06 -5.16 12.25
CA LYS A 72 -13.55 -6.08 11.20
C LYS A 72 -12.60 -7.26 10.99
N SER A 73 -11.29 -7.03 11.07
CA SER A 73 -10.27 -8.09 10.97
C SER A 73 -10.34 -9.06 12.15
N VAL A 74 -10.54 -8.56 13.36
CA VAL A 74 -10.74 -9.41 14.55
C VAL A 74 -12.01 -10.25 14.38
N SER A 75 -13.15 -9.62 14.05
CA SER A 75 -14.41 -10.34 13.84
C SER A 75 -14.35 -11.36 12.70
N PHE A 76 -13.53 -11.10 11.68
CA PHE A 76 -13.27 -12.06 10.61
C PHE A 76 -12.56 -13.32 11.16
N VAL A 77 -11.52 -13.14 11.98
CA VAL A 77 -10.79 -14.27 12.58
C VAL A 77 -11.64 -14.97 13.65
N GLU A 78 -12.46 -14.27 14.44
CA GLU A 78 -13.40 -14.87 15.39
C GLU A 78 -14.36 -15.84 14.74
N LYS A 79 -14.88 -15.48 13.55
CA LYS A 79 -15.75 -16.37 12.75
C LYS A 79 -15.02 -17.64 12.31
N LEU A 80 -13.76 -17.54 11.92
CA LEU A 80 -12.97 -18.70 11.53
C LEU A 80 -12.69 -19.64 12.71
N LEU A 81 -12.43 -19.04 13.87
CA LEU A 81 -12.18 -19.78 15.12
C LEU A 81 -13.45 -20.33 15.78
N ASN A 82 -14.62 -19.81 15.40
CA ASN A 82 -15.86 -19.96 16.16
C ASN A 82 -15.66 -19.65 17.67
N LYS A 83 -14.89 -18.61 17.96
CA LYS A 83 -14.49 -18.23 19.32
C LYS A 83 -14.17 -16.74 19.41
N ASN A 84 -14.54 -16.12 20.53
CA ASN A 84 -14.17 -14.75 20.82
C ASN A 84 -12.64 -14.61 21.04
N ILE A 85 -12.09 -13.54 20.49
CA ILE A 85 -10.68 -13.18 20.62
C ILE A 85 -10.52 -12.17 21.76
N THR A 86 -9.68 -12.50 22.72
CA THR A 86 -9.40 -11.68 23.91
C THR A 86 -7.96 -11.20 23.87
N VAL A 87 -7.75 -10.04 23.24
CA VAL A 87 -6.45 -9.41 23.05
C VAL A 87 -6.54 -7.90 23.22
N HIS A 88 -5.44 -7.26 23.58
CA HIS A 88 -5.24 -5.84 23.38
C HIS A 88 -4.46 -5.65 22.07
N ILE A 89 -5.03 -4.89 21.14
CA ILE A 89 -4.36 -4.46 19.92
C ILE A 89 -4.03 -2.98 20.08
N ASN A 90 -2.76 -2.62 19.91
CA ASN A 90 -2.32 -1.24 19.80
C ASN A 90 -1.83 -0.97 18.38
N LEU A 91 -2.38 0.07 17.74
CA LEU A 91 -1.96 0.58 16.44
C LEU A 91 -1.18 1.88 16.63
N THR A 92 0.12 1.87 16.30
CA THR A 92 0.89 3.11 16.15
C THR A 92 0.78 3.60 14.72
N LYS A 93 0.00 4.67 14.50
CA LYS A 93 -0.33 5.21 13.18
C LYS A 93 0.75 6.18 12.68
N ASN A 94 1.64 5.71 11.82
CA ASN A 94 2.75 6.45 11.24
C ASN A 94 2.47 6.92 9.79
N LEU A 95 1.53 6.30 9.10
CA LEU A 95 1.15 6.65 7.74
C LEU A 95 0.00 7.66 7.74
N PRO A 96 0.01 8.68 6.86
CA PRO A 96 -1.13 9.55 6.64
C PRO A 96 -2.39 8.75 6.26
N ILE A 97 -3.54 9.24 6.70
CA ILE A 97 -4.84 8.60 6.41
C ILE A 97 -5.23 8.89 4.94
N SER A 98 -5.97 7.99 4.30
CA SER A 98 -6.47 8.15 2.92
C SER A 98 -5.38 8.52 1.91
N SER A 99 -4.18 7.95 2.06
CA SER A 99 -2.96 8.39 1.40
C SER A 99 -2.59 7.60 0.12
N GLY A 100 -3.38 6.61 -0.30
CA GLY A 100 -3.03 5.73 -1.43
C GLY A 100 -1.98 4.66 -1.12
N MET A 101 -1.41 4.64 0.10
CA MET A 101 -0.37 3.70 0.53
C MET A 101 -0.93 2.42 1.19
N GLY A 102 -2.22 2.16 1.12
CA GLY A 102 -2.84 0.94 1.64
C GLY A 102 -2.73 0.76 3.17
N GLY A 103 -2.52 1.83 3.95
CA GLY A 103 -2.26 1.72 5.40
C GLY A 103 -3.33 0.93 6.15
N GLY A 104 -4.62 1.18 5.88
CA GLY A 104 -5.72 0.42 6.51
C GLY A 104 -5.70 -1.06 6.14
N SER A 105 -5.48 -1.38 4.85
CA SER A 105 -5.41 -2.77 4.37
C SER A 105 -4.20 -3.51 4.92
N SER A 106 -3.06 -2.82 5.01
CA SER A 106 -1.85 -3.36 5.63
C SER A 106 -2.06 -3.63 7.13
N ASN A 107 -2.74 -2.72 7.85
CA ASN A 107 -3.08 -2.92 9.26
C ASN A 107 -4.00 -4.12 9.46
N ALA A 108 -5.04 -4.23 8.64
CA ALA A 108 -5.95 -5.37 8.65
C ALA A 108 -5.22 -6.70 8.44
N ALA A 109 -4.42 -6.77 7.38
CA ALA A 109 -3.63 -7.95 7.03
C ALA A 109 -2.63 -8.32 8.16
N THR A 110 -1.94 -7.32 8.73
CA THR A 110 -0.97 -7.54 9.82
C THR A 110 -1.66 -8.05 11.08
N VAL A 111 -2.84 -7.52 11.44
CA VAL A 111 -3.64 -8.04 12.57
C VAL A 111 -4.04 -9.48 12.33
N ILE A 112 -4.54 -9.81 11.14
CA ILE A 112 -4.93 -11.18 10.79
C ILE A 112 -3.73 -12.13 10.91
N LEU A 113 -2.56 -11.77 10.36
CA LEU A 113 -1.32 -12.55 10.47
C LEU A 113 -0.92 -12.78 11.94
N CYS A 114 -0.92 -11.73 12.76
CA CYS A 114 -0.59 -11.86 14.19
C CYS A 114 -1.58 -12.78 14.93
N LEU A 115 -2.87 -12.71 14.61
CA LEU A 115 -3.88 -13.57 15.23
C LEU A 115 -3.74 -15.03 14.77
N ILE A 116 -3.46 -15.26 13.48
CA ILE A 116 -3.15 -16.61 12.96
C ILE A 116 -1.96 -17.20 13.70
N GLU A 117 -0.87 -16.46 13.84
CA GLU A 117 0.33 -16.88 14.57
C GLU A 117 0.01 -17.17 16.06
N MET A 118 -0.69 -16.26 16.73
CA MET A 118 -1.01 -16.36 18.17
C MET A 118 -1.93 -17.53 18.49
N TYR A 119 -2.91 -17.80 17.63
CA TYR A 119 -3.91 -18.86 17.81
C TYR A 119 -3.59 -20.15 17.03
N LYS A 120 -2.47 -20.18 16.28
CA LYS A 120 -2.02 -21.30 15.46
C LYS A 120 -3.10 -21.79 14.49
N LEU A 121 -3.71 -20.85 13.77
CA LEU A 121 -4.74 -21.18 12.81
C LEU A 121 -4.16 -21.85 11.58
N ASP A 122 -4.78 -22.93 11.16
CA ASP A 122 -4.52 -23.53 9.86
C ASP A 122 -5.40 -22.85 8.80
N CYS A 123 -4.75 -22.16 7.87
CA CYS A 123 -5.42 -21.42 6.81
C CYS A 123 -5.72 -22.36 5.64
N LYS A 124 -7.01 -22.66 5.42
CA LYS A 124 -7.47 -23.45 4.27
C LYS A 124 -7.25 -22.70 2.96
N GLU A 125 -7.28 -23.43 1.82
CA GLU A 125 -7.03 -22.86 0.48
C GLU A 125 -7.93 -21.65 0.14
N ASP A 126 -9.19 -21.64 0.56
CA ASP A 126 -10.14 -20.56 0.30
C ASP A 126 -9.92 -19.30 1.17
N PHE A 127 -8.97 -19.35 2.12
CA PHE A 127 -8.73 -18.25 3.05
C PHE A 127 -8.34 -16.96 2.32
N HIS A 128 -7.45 -17.05 1.34
CA HIS A 128 -6.99 -15.89 0.57
C HIS A 128 -8.14 -15.17 -0.16
N GLN A 129 -9.07 -15.92 -0.75
CA GLN A 129 -10.24 -15.34 -1.43
C GLN A 129 -11.17 -14.62 -0.45
N SER A 130 -11.30 -15.13 0.78
CA SER A 130 -12.14 -14.54 1.80
C SER A 130 -11.61 -13.17 2.28
N LEU A 131 -10.30 -12.93 2.21
CA LEU A 131 -9.68 -11.65 2.58
C LEU A 131 -10.15 -10.48 1.71
N PHE A 132 -10.45 -10.75 0.43
CA PHE A 132 -10.95 -9.72 -0.49
C PHE A 132 -12.26 -9.07 0.00
N SER A 133 -13.09 -9.82 0.71
CA SER A 133 -14.34 -9.30 1.28
C SER A 133 -14.15 -8.18 2.30
N LEU A 134 -12.98 -8.10 2.91
CA LEU A 134 -12.61 -7.04 3.86
C LEU A 134 -12.07 -5.78 3.15
N GLY A 135 -11.47 -5.94 1.97
CA GLY A 135 -10.95 -4.84 1.15
C GLY A 135 -10.01 -5.33 0.04
N ALA A 136 -10.03 -4.62 -1.09
CA ALA A 136 -9.33 -5.03 -2.32
C ALA A 136 -7.80 -5.17 -2.19
N ASP A 137 -7.17 -4.33 -1.36
CA ASP A 137 -5.70 -4.39 -1.15
C ASP A 137 -5.29 -5.39 -0.04
N ILE A 138 -6.25 -5.98 0.70
CA ILE A 138 -5.93 -6.87 1.84
C ILE A 138 -5.26 -8.17 1.38
N PRO A 139 -5.68 -8.84 0.31
CA PRO A 139 -5.00 -10.03 -0.19
C PRO A 139 -3.51 -9.76 -0.48
N PHE A 140 -3.19 -8.67 -1.18
CA PHE A 140 -1.80 -8.27 -1.43
C PHE A 140 -1.04 -7.98 -0.12
N CYS A 141 -1.63 -7.21 0.79
CA CYS A 141 -0.99 -6.87 2.06
C CYS A 141 -0.75 -8.11 2.94
N PHE A 142 -1.61 -9.11 2.86
CA PHE A 142 -1.47 -10.37 3.57
C PHE A 142 -0.36 -11.24 2.95
N PHE A 143 -0.20 -11.19 1.64
CA PHE A 143 0.82 -11.94 0.91
C PHE A 143 2.26 -11.51 1.27
N ARG A 144 2.47 -10.23 1.64
CA ARG A 144 3.73 -9.65 2.16
C ARG A 144 4.94 -9.76 1.23
N LYS A 145 4.72 -9.90 -0.07
CA LYS A 145 5.77 -9.94 -1.10
C LYS A 145 5.41 -9.00 -2.24
N SER A 146 6.42 -8.53 -2.98
CA SER A 146 6.17 -7.84 -4.25
C SER A 146 5.41 -8.76 -5.20
N ALA A 147 4.37 -8.23 -5.83
CA ALA A 147 3.48 -9.04 -6.65
C ALA A 147 2.88 -8.27 -7.81
N LEU A 148 2.53 -9.00 -8.87
CA LEU A 148 1.57 -8.56 -9.87
C LEU A 148 0.17 -8.78 -9.32
N VAL A 149 -0.61 -7.71 -9.25
CA VAL A 149 -1.99 -7.75 -8.80
C VAL A 149 -2.91 -7.47 -9.98
N THR A 150 -3.88 -8.36 -10.20
CA THR A 150 -4.82 -8.28 -11.32
C THR A 150 -6.27 -8.51 -10.86
N GLY A 151 -7.20 -8.42 -11.82
CA GLY A 151 -8.62 -8.48 -11.52
C GLY A 151 -9.06 -7.21 -10.80
N LYS A 152 -9.87 -7.33 -9.73
CA LYS A 152 -10.31 -6.22 -8.89
C LYS A 152 -9.34 -5.98 -7.71
N GLY A 153 -8.21 -6.73 -7.66
CA GLY A 153 -7.23 -6.79 -6.58
C GLY A 153 -7.16 -8.17 -5.89
N GLU A 154 -8.01 -9.13 -6.29
CA GLU A 154 -8.08 -10.47 -5.71
C GLU A 154 -6.99 -11.41 -6.20
N ASN A 155 -6.48 -11.23 -7.40
CA ASN A 155 -5.44 -12.10 -7.96
C ASN A 155 -4.07 -11.52 -7.63
N VAL A 156 -3.31 -12.20 -6.79
CA VAL A 156 -1.95 -11.82 -6.35
C VAL A 156 -0.98 -12.88 -6.85
N LEU A 157 -0.15 -12.53 -7.82
CA LEU A 157 0.89 -13.39 -8.37
C LEU A 157 2.25 -12.93 -7.86
N GLU A 158 2.94 -13.79 -7.12
CA GLU A 158 4.32 -13.52 -6.68
C GLU A 158 5.22 -13.27 -7.87
N ILE A 159 6.10 -12.29 -7.71
CA ILE A 159 7.12 -11.98 -8.69
C ILE A 159 8.47 -12.26 -8.04
N GLU A 160 9.17 -13.26 -8.57
CA GLU A 160 10.57 -13.44 -8.27
C GLU A 160 11.35 -12.31 -8.93
N ASN A 161 11.93 -11.45 -8.12
CA ASN A 161 12.67 -10.31 -8.62
C ASN A 161 14.04 -10.21 -7.96
N ASP A 162 15.05 -10.02 -8.79
CA ASP A 162 16.43 -9.74 -8.39
C ASP A 162 16.77 -8.24 -8.52
N TYR A 163 15.75 -7.35 -8.64
CA TYR A 163 16.08 -5.95 -8.75
C TYR A 163 16.47 -5.37 -7.39
N GLU A 164 17.50 -4.52 -7.45
CA GLU A 164 18.07 -3.84 -6.29
C GLU A 164 16.97 -3.13 -5.46
N ASN A 165 17.17 -3.11 -4.16
CA ASN A 165 16.35 -2.34 -3.24
C ASN A 165 16.51 -0.84 -3.53
N PHE A 166 15.58 -0.25 -4.27
CA PHE A 166 15.59 1.17 -4.52
C PHE A 166 15.29 1.95 -3.24
N PHE A 167 15.99 3.07 -3.09
CA PHE A 167 15.62 4.08 -2.12
C PHE A 167 14.35 4.80 -2.59
N VAL A 168 13.47 5.16 -1.66
CA VAL A 168 12.15 5.73 -1.94
C VAL A 168 11.98 7.02 -1.17
N LEU A 169 11.54 8.06 -1.84
CA LEU A 169 10.97 9.26 -1.22
C LEU A 169 9.45 9.19 -1.34
N LEU A 170 8.75 9.25 -0.22
CA LEU A 170 7.30 9.37 -0.15
C LEU A 170 6.94 10.80 0.18
N ILE A 171 6.03 11.41 -0.59
CA ILE A 171 5.57 12.77 -0.40
C ILE A 171 4.05 12.77 -0.39
N ASN A 172 3.44 13.31 0.67
CA ASN A 172 2.00 13.47 0.76
C ASN A 172 1.66 14.95 1.03
N PRO A 173 0.80 15.58 0.23
CA PRO A 173 0.41 16.98 0.43
C PRO A 173 -0.51 17.20 1.63
N MET A 174 -0.87 16.14 2.35
CA MET A 174 -1.81 16.14 3.49
C MET A 174 -3.22 16.59 3.10
N ILE A 175 -3.61 16.29 1.85
CA ILE A 175 -4.94 16.54 1.30
C ILE A 175 -5.57 15.18 0.98
N GLU A 176 -6.71 14.92 1.62
CA GLU A 176 -7.47 13.69 1.37
C GLU A 176 -8.25 13.79 0.06
N ILE A 177 -8.20 12.73 -0.74
CA ILE A 177 -8.97 12.61 -1.98
C ILE A 177 -9.79 11.34 -1.97
N SER A 178 -10.93 11.37 -2.65
CA SER A 178 -11.87 10.25 -2.62
C SER A 178 -11.58 9.26 -3.73
N THR A 179 -11.09 8.07 -3.37
CA THR A 179 -10.91 6.94 -4.31
C THR A 179 -12.19 6.66 -5.10
N LYS A 180 -13.35 6.69 -4.45
CA LYS A 180 -14.64 6.46 -5.10
C LYS A 180 -14.90 7.47 -6.21
N LYS A 181 -14.72 8.78 -5.94
CA LYS A 181 -14.91 9.84 -6.92
C LYS A 181 -13.93 9.75 -8.10
N ILE A 182 -12.70 9.27 -7.85
CA ILE A 182 -11.71 9.05 -8.92
C ILE A 182 -12.21 7.95 -9.86
N PHE A 183 -12.60 6.78 -9.34
CA PHE A 183 -13.08 5.68 -10.17
C PHE A 183 -14.42 6.00 -10.88
N GLU A 184 -15.30 6.79 -10.28
CA GLU A 184 -16.55 7.23 -10.91
C GLU A 184 -16.32 8.12 -12.13
N LYS A 185 -15.28 8.96 -12.12
CA LYS A 185 -14.92 9.89 -13.20
C LYS A 185 -13.93 9.33 -14.20
N LEU A 186 -13.34 8.19 -13.89
CA LEU A 186 -12.28 7.61 -14.69
C LEU A 186 -12.75 7.29 -16.11
N THR A 187 -12.08 7.87 -17.09
CA THR A 187 -12.17 7.46 -18.48
C THR A 187 -11.10 6.40 -18.74
N ILE A 188 -11.52 5.16 -19.00
CA ILE A 188 -10.58 4.05 -19.21
C ILE A 188 -9.80 4.31 -20.52
N PRO A 189 -8.46 4.34 -20.48
CA PRO A 189 -7.66 4.55 -21.67
C PRO A 189 -7.86 3.41 -22.69
N THR A 190 -8.00 3.77 -23.98
CA THR A 190 -7.97 2.78 -25.06
C THR A 190 -6.53 2.31 -25.26
N ARG A 191 -6.24 1.05 -24.96
CA ARG A 191 -4.90 0.46 -25.06
C ARG A 191 -4.80 -0.40 -26.29
N LYS A 192 -4.35 0.18 -27.42
CA LYS A 192 -4.14 -0.58 -28.67
C LYS A 192 -2.93 -1.53 -28.57
N ASP A 193 -1.91 -1.13 -27.80
CA ASP A 193 -0.64 -1.84 -27.69
C ASP A 193 -0.34 -2.27 -26.24
N PHE A 194 -1.38 -2.75 -25.52
CA PHE A 194 -1.19 -3.23 -24.15
C PHE A 194 -0.28 -4.47 -24.16
N THR A 195 0.88 -4.35 -23.57
CA THR A 195 1.79 -5.46 -23.33
C THR A 195 1.63 -5.92 -21.88
N PRO A 196 1.07 -7.11 -21.62
CA PRO A 196 0.97 -7.64 -20.27
C PRO A 196 2.34 -7.69 -19.60
N PHE A 197 2.33 -7.63 -18.28
CA PHE A 197 3.55 -7.82 -17.50
C PHE A 197 4.23 -9.14 -17.87
N ASN A 198 5.56 -9.10 -18.02
CA ASN A 198 6.37 -10.30 -18.28
C ASN A 198 7.61 -10.24 -17.37
N GLU A 199 7.88 -11.31 -16.63
CA GLU A 199 9.01 -11.43 -15.71
C GLU A 199 10.39 -11.13 -16.35
N LYS A 200 10.52 -11.29 -17.68
CA LYS A 200 11.73 -10.90 -18.43
C LYS A 200 12.10 -9.41 -18.28
N PHE A 201 11.18 -8.57 -17.82
CA PHE A 201 11.43 -7.15 -17.54
C PHE A 201 12.06 -6.89 -16.18
N LEU A 202 12.18 -7.90 -15.32
CA LEU A 202 12.63 -7.75 -13.94
C LEU A 202 14.15 -7.66 -13.74
N CYS A 203 14.97 -7.78 -14.81
CA CYS A 203 16.40 -7.57 -14.65
C CYS A 203 16.75 -6.08 -14.50
N ASN A 204 17.63 -5.75 -13.57
CA ASN A 204 17.99 -4.44 -13.00
C ASN A 204 17.88 -3.19 -13.90
N THR A 205 18.36 -3.24 -15.14
CA THR A 205 18.28 -2.08 -16.05
C THR A 205 16.97 -2.00 -16.82
N LYS A 206 16.31 -3.13 -17.05
CA LYS A 206 15.08 -3.20 -17.83
C LYS A 206 13.84 -2.82 -17.02
N ILE A 207 13.84 -3.07 -15.70
CA ILE A 207 12.68 -2.76 -14.85
C ILE A 207 12.35 -1.26 -14.86
N ILE A 208 13.31 -0.39 -14.76
CA ILE A 208 13.07 1.07 -14.77
C ILE A 208 12.51 1.52 -16.11
N ASN A 209 13.06 1.02 -17.23
CA ASN A 209 12.55 1.33 -18.56
C ASN A 209 11.10 0.82 -18.73
N PHE A 210 10.82 -0.39 -18.26
CA PHE A 210 9.47 -0.94 -18.26
C PHE A 210 8.53 -0.10 -17.41
N LEU A 211 8.90 0.24 -16.18
CA LEU A 211 8.09 1.07 -15.29
C LEU A 211 7.85 2.48 -15.87
N ASN A 212 8.83 3.08 -16.54
CA ASN A 212 8.68 4.37 -17.21
C ASN A 212 7.75 4.32 -18.43
N SER A 213 7.54 3.15 -19.04
CA SER A 213 6.54 2.96 -20.10
C SER A 213 5.11 2.74 -19.59
N ARG A 214 4.94 2.62 -18.26
CA ARG A 214 3.64 2.42 -17.58
C ARG A 214 3.18 3.67 -16.89
N ASN A 215 1.92 3.70 -16.45
CA ASN A 215 1.29 4.84 -15.79
C ASN A 215 0.57 4.42 -14.50
N ASN A 216 0.10 5.43 -13.78
CA ASN A 216 -1.02 5.28 -12.86
C ASN A 216 -2.23 5.97 -13.50
N ASP A 217 -3.18 5.19 -14.00
CA ASP A 217 -4.36 5.71 -14.73
C ASP A 217 -5.26 6.59 -13.86
N LEU A 218 -5.14 6.48 -12.53
CA LEU A 218 -5.92 7.29 -11.59
C LEU A 218 -5.32 8.69 -11.39
N GLU A 219 -4.06 8.91 -11.82
CA GLU A 219 -3.30 10.13 -11.53
C GLU A 219 -3.96 11.39 -12.11
N LYS A 220 -4.45 11.33 -13.35
CA LYS A 220 -5.13 12.46 -13.99
C LYS A 220 -6.36 12.94 -13.21
N GLU A 221 -7.20 11.99 -12.79
CA GLU A 221 -8.41 12.31 -12.02
C GLU A 221 -8.07 12.73 -10.58
N ALA A 222 -7.01 12.21 -10.00
CA ALA A 222 -6.50 12.62 -8.71
C ALA A 222 -5.97 14.07 -8.75
N ILE A 223 -5.21 14.44 -9.78
CA ILE A 223 -4.73 15.81 -10.01
C ILE A 223 -5.92 16.79 -10.13
N SER A 224 -7.02 16.40 -10.76
CA SER A 224 -8.21 17.25 -10.86
C SER A 224 -8.85 17.56 -9.50
N GLN A 225 -8.58 16.74 -8.47
CA GLN A 225 -9.05 16.94 -7.09
C GLN A 225 -7.99 17.58 -6.18
N CYS A 226 -6.70 17.45 -6.52
CA CYS A 226 -5.57 17.91 -5.73
C CYS A 226 -4.41 18.27 -6.66
N GLU A 227 -4.29 19.55 -7.01
CA GLU A 227 -3.26 20.08 -7.91
C GLU A 227 -1.84 19.88 -7.35
N GLU A 228 -1.70 19.78 -6.04
CA GLU A 228 -0.44 19.54 -5.35
C GLU A 228 0.24 18.24 -5.82
N ILE A 229 -0.52 17.24 -6.26
CA ILE A 229 0.02 16.02 -6.86
C ILE A 229 0.86 16.37 -8.09
N LYS A 230 0.35 17.21 -8.99
CA LYS A 230 1.09 17.68 -10.17
C LYS A 230 2.35 18.43 -9.76
N ASN A 231 2.23 19.37 -8.81
CA ASN A 231 3.37 20.14 -8.32
C ASN A 231 4.49 19.24 -7.75
N ILE A 232 4.12 18.19 -7.01
CA ILE A 232 5.07 17.20 -6.50
C ILE A 232 5.76 16.48 -7.65
N LEU A 233 5.01 15.97 -8.62
CA LEU A 233 5.55 15.21 -9.75
C LEU A 233 6.44 16.07 -10.64
N ASP A 234 6.08 17.33 -10.88
CA ASP A 234 6.88 18.29 -11.63
C ASP A 234 8.24 18.56 -10.93
N VAL A 235 8.25 18.77 -9.62
CA VAL A 235 9.50 18.93 -8.85
C VAL A 235 10.34 17.66 -8.86
N LEU A 236 9.73 16.48 -8.65
CA LEU A 236 10.44 15.21 -8.71
C LEU A 236 11.13 15.00 -10.06
N LYS A 237 10.42 15.28 -11.16
CA LYS A 237 10.92 15.10 -12.52
C LYS A 237 12.00 16.09 -12.91
N ASN A 238 11.85 17.36 -12.52
CA ASN A 238 12.68 18.44 -13.05
C ASN A 238 13.84 18.86 -12.13
N GLU A 239 13.76 18.54 -10.82
CA GLU A 239 14.71 19.03 -9.83
C GLU A 239 15.39 17.91 -9.03
N THR A 240 15.12 16.65 -9.36
CA THR A 240 15.76 15.50 -8.68
C THR A 240 16.30 14.49 -9.69
N ASN A 241 17.22 13.62 -9.22
CA ASN A 241 17.75 12.50 -10.01
C ASN A 241 16.89 11.23 -9.83
N SER A 242 15.56 11.37 -9.76
CA SER A 242 14.68 10.21 -9.60
C SER A 242 14.65 9.35 -10.88
N LEU A 243 14.72 8.04 -10.69
CA LEU A 243 14.62 7.05 -11.79
C LEU A 243 13.18 6.87 -12.25
N LEU A 244 12.24 7.01 -11.34
CA LEU A 244 10.80 6.93 -11.53
C LEU A 244 10.14 7.84 -10.52
N SER A 245 9.13 8.60 -10.94
CA SER A 245 8.25 9.36 -10.04
C SER A 245 6.80 9.17 -10.44
N ARG A 246 5.92 8.91 -9.47
CA ARG A 246 4.51 8.57 -9.71
C ARG A 246 3.66 8.72 -8.47
N MET A 247 2.36 8.92 -8.64
CA MET A 247 1.39 8.78 -7.58
C MET A 247 1.14 7.31 -7.27
N THR A 248 0.98 6.93 -6.00
CA THR A 248 0.62 5.56 -5.60
C THR A 248 -0.87 5.41 -5.32
N GLY A 249 -1.45 4.30 -5.77
CA GLY A 249 -2.88 4.03 -5.61
C GLY A 249 -3.74 5.15 -6.17
N SER A 250 -4.78 5.52 -5.45
CA SER A 250 -5.64 6.67 -5.76
C SER A 250 -5.09 8.01 -5.24
N GLY A 251 -3.89 8.03 -4.66
CA GLY A 251 -3.26 9.21 -4.11
C GLY A 251 -3.73 9.52 -2.67
N SER A 252 -3.39 10.70 -2.12
CA SER A 252 -2.62 11.78 -2.74
C SER A 252 -1.09 11.62 -2.64
N THR A 253 -0.57 10.51 -2.10
CA THR A 253 0.87 10.29 -1.99
C THR A 253 1.50 10.08 -3.36
N CYS A 254 2.60 10.81 -3.61
CA CYS A 254 3.53 10.53 -4.68
C CYS A 254 4.79 9.87 -4.12
N PHE A 255 5.46 9.09 -4.95
CA PHE A 255 6.75 8.50 -4.61
C PHE A 255 7.77 8.71 -5.73
N ALA A 256 9.03 8.65 -5.35
CA ALA A 256 10.14 8.61 -6.31
C ALA A 256 11.14 7.53 -5.93
N LEU A 257 11.70 6.85 -6.93
CA LEU A 257 12.74 5.84 -6.77
C LEU A 257 14.10 6.42 -7.07
N PHE A 258 15.09 6.07 -6.25
CA PHE A 258 16.47 6.48 -6.39
C PHE A 258 17.41 5.27 -6.29
N ARG A 259 18.50 5.30 -7.04
CA ARG A 259 19.52 4.23 -7.00
C ARG A 259 20.41 4.33 -5.78
N ASN A 260 20.70 5.55 -5.34
CA ASN A 260 21.64 5.81 -4.25
C ASN A 260 21.03 6.73 -3.18
N LYS A 261 21.60 6.68 -1.99
CA LYS A 261 21.15 7.42 -0.82
C LYS A 261 21.39 8.93 -0.93
N GLU A 262 22.40 9.34 -1.67
CA GLU A 262 22.75 10.76 -1.83
C GLU A 262 21.68 11.51 -2.59
N ASP A 263 21.24 10.97 -3.74
CA ASP A 263 20.12 11.54 -4.53
C ASP A 263 18.82 11.60 -3.73
N LEU A 264 18.52 10.55 -2.94
CA LEU A 264 17.39 10.53 -2.03
C LEU A 264 17.44 11.68 -1.02
N ILE A 265 18.59 11.87 -0.34
CA ILE A 265 18.75 12.93 0.69
C ILE A 265 18.64 14.31 0.04
N ASN A 266 19.19 14.49 -1.16
CA ASN A 266 19.10 15.76 -1.88
C ASN A 266 17.65 16.07 -2.26
N ALA A 267 16.90 15.09 -2.75
CA ALA A 267 15.49 15.24 -3.04
C ALA A 267 14.68 15.56 -1.77
N GLU A 268 14.91 14.89 -0.65
CA GLU A 268 14.27 15.19 0.64
C GLU A 268 14.49 16.65 1.07
N LYS A 269 15.72 17.16 0.93
CA LYS A 269 16.05 18.57 1.25
C LYS A 269 15.26 19.56 0.37
N ILE A 270 15.11 19.26 -0.93
CA ILE A 270 14.33 20.10 -1.85
C ILE A 270 12.87 20.18 -1.36
N PHE A 271 12.25 19.03 -1.08
CA PHE A 271 10.85 18.98 -0.66
C PHE A 271 10.62 19.62 0.71
N THR A 272 11.44 19.32 1.70
CA THR A 272 11.31 19.91 3.04
C THR A 272 11.55 21.42 3.06
N LYS A 273 12.34 21.94 2.12
CA LYS A 273 12.54 23.39 1.94
C LYS A 273 11.35 24.07 1.24
N LYS A 274 10.85 23.46 0.14
CA LYS A 274 9.79 24.05 -0.69
C LYS A 274 8.39 23.91 -0.08
N PHE A 275 8.08 22.78 0.54
CA PHE A 275 6.73 22.40 0.97
C PHE A 275 6.69 22.11 2.47
N LYS A 276 6.56 23.16 3.27
CA LYS A 276 6.62 23.08 4.74
C LYS A 276 5.50 22.28 5.40
N THR A 277 4.36 22.14 4.72
CA THR A 277 3.16 21.47 5.22
C THR A 277 3.03 20.03 4.72
N PHE A 278 3.87 19.60 3.78
CA PHE A 278 3.80 18.26 3.23
C PHE A 278 4.48 17.28 4.18
N TRP A 279 3.92 16.09 4.24
CA TRP A 279 4.60 14.96 4.87
C TRP A 279 5.60 14.36 3.87
N VAL A 280 6.84 14.26 4.30
CA VAL A 280 7.95 13.73 3.50
C VAL A 280 8.63 12.63 4.30
N LYS A 281 8.86 11.48 3.67
CA LYS A 281 9.49 10.34 4.31
C LYS A 281 10.44 9.61 3.37
N THR A 282 11.66 9.43 3.81
CA THR A 282 12.65 8.56 3.17
C THR A 282 12.50 7.12 3.65
N THR A 283 12.61 6.16 2.75
CA THR A 283 12.50 4.73 3.00
C THR A 283 13.21 3.95 1.88
N LYS A 284 12.99 2.65 1.78
CA LYS A 284 13.46 1.80 0.67
C LYS A 284 12.41 0.74 0.34
N ILE A 285 12.49 0.17 -0.86
CA ILE A 285 11.69 -0.99 -1.24
C ILE A 285 12.15 -2.21 -0.43
N VAL A 286 11.18 -3.01 -0.02
CA VAL A 286 11.38 -4.35 0.54
C VAL A 286 10.53 -5.33 -0.27
N ASN A 287 11.20 -6.29 -0.92
CA ASN A 287 10.53 -7.24 -1.81
C ASN A 287 9.72 -8.29 -1.06
N SER A 288 10.11 -8.63 0.16
CA SER A 288 9.38 -9.57 1.01
C SER A 288 9.57 -9.25 2.49
N PHE A 289 8.53 -9.49 3.25
CA PHE A 289 8.58 -9.57 4.71
C PHE A 289 8.34 -11.01 5.14
N GLU A 290 8.86 -11.39 6.31
CA GLU A 290 8.58 -12.70 6.89
C GLU A 290 7.07 -12.90 7.03
N THR A 291 6.59 -13.96 6.40
CA THR A 291 5.27 -14.54 6.63
C THR A 291 5.37 -15.56 7.77
N LEU A 292 4.27 -16.16 8.16
CA LEU A 292 4.18 -17.15 9.27
C LEU A 292 5.14 -18.32 9.13
#